data_135581f20ce509666a4bdb49e63cc683
#
_entry.id   135581f20ce509666a4bdb49e63cc683
#
_cell.length_a   1.000
_cell.length_b   1.000
_cell.length_c   1.000
_cell.angle_alpha   90.00
_cell.angle_beta   90.00
_cell.angle_gamma   90.00
#
_symmetry.space_group_name_H-M   'P 1'
#
loop_
_entity.id
_entity.type
_entity.pdbx_description
1 polymer ?
#
loop_
_entity_poly.entity_id
_entity_poly.type
_entity_poly.pdbx_seq_one_letter_code
_entity_poly.pdbx_strand_id
1 'polypeptide(L)'
;DGVLAVKNISFKVEKGDVYGFLGPNGAGKTTTIRMIMGIIQPDSGLIHLNGENINSKGRKNLGYLPEDRGLYQKQKLKEILNYFGMLRGLSSLEAKKRTSIWLERFELGNQGTRKVEELSKGNQQKIQFIISLLHDPDLIILDEPFTGLDPLNQLLLKEIMQEKQKEGKTIIFSTHQMEQVERLCNNICLIDKGKLIIEGSLDDIRKKHSSDSVELRFRGDLDKEGVSKYFSELEYTDNSVSGILNKNPNEFLGWVNSCVDVLSFQLKVPTLEQIFLKEVGQKK
;
A
#
# COMPACT_ATOMS: atom_id res chain seq x y z
N ASP A 1 -24.30 -11.44 19.28
CA ASP A 1 -24.41 -10.26 18.39
C ASP A 1 -23.21 -10.26 17.45
N GLY A 2 -23.46 -10.57 16.14
CA GLY A 2 -22.39 -10.62 15.13
C GLY A 2 -21.89 -9.21 14.77
N VAL A 3 -20.57 -9.00 14.74
CA VAL A 3 -20.00 -7.76 14.22
C VAL A 3 -19.98 -7.82 12.71
N LEU A 4 -20.66 -6.87 12.02
CA LEU A 4 -20.60 -6.73 10.58
C LEU A 4 -19.26 -6.08 10.16
N ALA A 5 -18.27 -6.91 9.88
CA ALA A 5 -16.89 -6.48 9.60
C ALA A 5 -16.74 -5.87 8.20
N VAL A 6 -17.55 -6.33 7.22
CA VAL A 6 -17.48 -5.87 5.82
C VAL A 6 -18.91 -5.68 5.31
N LYS A 7 -19.20 -4.54 4.67
CA LYS A 7 -20.53 -4.08 4.29
C LYS A 7 -20.60 -3.80 2.79
N ASN A 8 -20.94 -4.83 2.00
CA ASN A 8 -21.18 -4.68 0.54
C ASN A 8 -20.07 -3.91 -0.20
N ILE A 9 -18.85 -4.35 -0.08
CA ILE A 9 -17.73 -3.79 -0.85
C ILE A 9 -17.63 -4.53 -2.18
N SER A 10 -17.38 -3.78 -3.26
CA SER A 10 -17.05 -4.32 -4.57
C SER A 10 -15.84 -3.57 -5.12
N PHE A 11 -14.84 -4.27 -5.61
CA PHE A 11 -13.66 -3.69 -6.22
C PHE A 11 -13.08 -4.66 -7.25
N LYS A 12 -12.22 -4.14 -8.13
CA LYS A 12 -11.55 -4.90 -9.17
C LYS A 12 -10.05 -4.63 -9.14
N VAL A 13 -9.26 -5.68 -9.31
CA VAL A 13 -7.80 -5.61 -9.44
C VAL A 13 -7.41 -6.16 -10.81
N GLU A 14 -6.69 -5.37 -11.58
CA GLU A 14 -6.22 -5.77 -12.90
C GLU A 14 -4.95 -6.61 -12.80
N LYS A 15 -4.74 -7.48 -13.79
CA LYS A 15 -3.54 -8.32 -13.85
C LYS A 15 -2.29 -7.44 -13.98
N GLY A 16 -1.26 -7.73 -13.20
CA GLY A 16 0.00 -6.99 -13.20
C GLY A 16 -0.03 -5.70 -12.37
N ASP A 17 -1.11 -5.46 -11.62
CA ASP A 17 -1.26 -4.28 -10.77
C ASP A 17 -0.59 -4.45 -9.41
N VAL A 18 -0.13 -3.34 -8.82
CA VAL A 18 0.11 -3.23 -7.40
C VAL A 18 -1.05 -2.44 -6.81
N TYR A 19 -1.92 -3.12 -6.10
CA TYR A 19 -3.18 -2.60 -5.58
C TYR A 19 -3.12 -2.40 -4.07
N GLY A 20 -3.34 -1.16 -3.64
CA GLY A 20 -3.33 -0.78 -2.23
C GLY A 20 -4.70 -0.94 -1.58
N PHE A 21 -4.77 -1.75 -0.53
CA PHE A 21 -5.96 -1.96 0.29
C PHE A 21 -5.83 -1.19 1.61
N LEU A 22 -6.40 0.01 1.66
CA LEU A 22 -6.17 0.99 2.71
C LEU A 22 -7.31 1.06 3.72
N GLY A 23 -6.96 1.52 4.91
CA GLY A 23 -7.94 1.87 5.95
C GLY A 23 -7.34 1.77 7.34
N PRO A 24 -7.99 2.37 8.34
CA PRO A 24 -7.56 2.27 9.73
C PRO A 24 -7.67 0.83 10.25
N ASN A 25 -7.10 0.60 11.44
CA ASN A 25 -7.27 -0.69 12.12
C ASN A 25 -8.75 -0.93 12.41
N GLY A 26 -9.21 -2.16 12.18
CA GLY A 26 -10.62 -2.54 12.31
C GLY A 26 -11.52 -2.12 11.13
N ALA A 27 -10.97 -1.55 10.05
CA ALA A 27 -11.76 -1.15 8.87
C ALA A 27 -12.35 -2.33 8.07
N GLY A 28 -11.89 -3.56 8.29
CA GLY A 28 -12.31 -4.76 7.54
C GLY A 28 -11.30 -5.29 6.52
N LYS A 29 -10.08 -4.72 6.46
CA LYS A 29 -9.02 -5.12 5.51
C LYS A 29 -8.65 -6.59 5.62
N THR A 30 -8.16 -7.02 6.78
CA THR A 30 -7.78 -8.42 7.04
C THR A 30 -8.94 -9.39 6.84
N THR A 31 -10.17 -9.00 7.24
CA THR A 31 -11.38 -9.80 7.00
C THR A 31 -11.62 -10.01 5.51
N THR A 32 -11.52 -8.96 4.70
CA THR A 32 -11.68 -9.06 3.24
C THR A 32 -10.59 -9.93 2.61
N ILE A 33 -9.33 -9.75 3.02
CA ILE A 33 -8.22 -10.61 2.57
C ILE A 33 -8.48 -12.08 2.93
N ARG A 34 -8.92 -12.37 4.16
CA ARG A 34 -9.25 -13.74 4.59
C ARG A 34 -10.41 -14.35 3.79
N MET A 35 -11.37 -13.54 3.34
CA MET A 35 -12.42 -14.00 2.42
C MET A 35 -11.84 -14.32 1.03
N ILE A 36 -10.99 -13.50 0.47
CA ILE A 36 -10.30 -13.78 -0.80
C ILE A 36 -9.49 -15.05 -0.70
N MET A 37 -8.75 -15.24 0.39
CA MET A 37 -7.97 -16.45 0.66
C MET A 37 -8.83 -17.69 0.94
N GLY A 38 -10.14 -17.52 1.18
CA GLY A 38 -11.08 -18.59 1.56
C GLY A 38 -10.84 -19.17 2.95
N ILE A 39 -10.18 -18.42 3.82
CA ILE A 39 -10.02 -18.74 5.23
C ILE A 39 -11.37 -18.59 5.95
N ILE A 40 -12.15 -17.57 5.56
CA ILE A 40 -13.54 -17.37 5.97
C ILE A 40 -14.43 -17.26 4.73
N GLN A 41 -15.70 -17.64 4.85
CA GLN A 41 -16.69 -17.48 3.77
C GLN A 41 -17.41 -16.15 3.94
N PRO A 42 -17.66 -15.38 2.84
CA PRO A 42 -18.55 -14.24 2.90
C PRO A 42 -20.00 -14.72 3.11
N ASP A 43 -20.79 -13.95 3.87
CA ASP A 43 -22.21 -14.24 4.07
C ASP A 43 -23.00 -14.06 2.77
N SER A 44 -22.54 -13.17 1.89
CA SER A 44 -23.11 -12.91 0.57
C SER A 44 -22.09 -12.34 -0.39
N GLY A 45 -22.39 -12.34 -1.69
CA GLY A 45 -21.49 -11.86 -2.72
C GLY A 45 -20.63 -12.94 -3.33
N LEU A 46 -19.76 -12.55 -4.29
CA LEU A 46 -18.94 -13.45 -5.07
C LEU A 46 -17.51 -12.92 -5.15
N ILE A 47 -16.56 -13.82 -5.18
CA ILE A 47 -15.14 -13.51 -5.40
C ILE A 47 -14.68 -14.26 -6.64
N HIS A 48 -14.22 -13.53 -7.65
CA HIS A 48 -13.71 -14.09 -8.90
C HIS A 48 -12.21 -13.89 -9.01
N LEU A 49 -11.52 -14.88 -9.55
CA LEU A 49 -10.13 -14.81 -9.95
C LEU A 49 -10.05 -15.22 -11.42
N ASN A 50 -9.50 -14.35 -12.27
CA ASN A 50 -9.45 -14.54 -13.72
C ASN A 50 -10.82 -14.86 -14.36
N GLY A 51 -11.89 -14.22 -13.87
CA GLY A 51 -13.26 -14.41 -14.37
C GLY A 51 -13.99 -15.63 -13.81
N GLU A 52 -13.31 -16.51 -13.08
CA GLU A 52 -13.90 -17.69 -12.46
C GLU A 52 -14.16 -17.46 -10.97
N ASN A 53 -15.25 -18.06 -10.46
CA ASN A 53 -15.50 -18.03 -9.02
C ASN A 53 -14.34 -18.75 -8.29
N ILE A 54 -13.77 -18.05 -7.31
CA ILE A 54 -12.59 -18.56 -6.62
C ILE A 54 -12.94 -19.81 -5.79
N ASN A 55 -12.37 -20.92 -6.16
CA ASN A 55 -12.49 -22.20 -5.50
C ASN A 55 -11.16 -22.63 -4.88
N SER A 56 -11.15 -23.77 -4.18
CA SER A 56 -9.94 -24.30 -3.54
C SER A 56 -8.78 -24.56 -4.52
N LYS A 57 -9.06 -24.86 -5.80
CA LYS A 57 -8.01 -25.09 -6.83
C LYS A 57 -7.39 -23.77 -7.28
N GLY A 58 -8.19 -22.71 -7.50
CA GLY A 58 -7.69 -21.39 -7.87
C GLY A 58 -6.78 -20.75 -6.80
N ARG A 59 -6.99 -21.10 -5.55
CA ARG A 59 -6.20 -20.60 -4.41
C ARG A 59 -4.81 -21.22 -4.26
N LYS A 60 -4.50 -22.32 -4.95
CA LYS A 60 -3.19 -22.99 -4.82
C LYS A 60 -2.02 -22.12 -5.30
N ASN A 61 -2.28 -21.27 -6.28
CA ASN A 61 -1.26 -20.40 -6.87
C ASN A 61 -1.26 -18.99 -6.28
N LEU A 62 -1.80 -18.82 -5.07
CA LEU A 62 -1.78 -17.55 -4.35
C LEU A 62 -0.62 -17.51 -3.36
N GLY A 63 0.13 -16.41 -3.37
CA GLY A 63 1.05 -16.06 -2.30
C GLY A 63 0.31 -15.29 -1.20
N TYR A 64 0.50 -15.65 0.06
CA TYR A 64 -0.15 -14.95 1.16
C TYR A 64 0.80 -14.71 2.32
N LEU A 65 0.91 -13.45 2.71
CA LEU A 65 1.55 -13.01 3.94
C LEU A 65 0.44 -12.57 4.91
N PRO A 66 0.16 -13.31 5.99
CA PRO A 66 -0.78 -12.88 7.02
C PRO A 66 -0.19 -11.79 7.93
N GLU A 67 -1.05 -10.97 8.53
CA GLU A 67 -0.67 -9.99 9.56
C GLU A 67 -0.07 -10.69 10.80
N ASP A 68 -0.65 -11.81 11.22
CA ASP A 68 -0.19 -12.60 12.36
C ASP A 68 0.96 -13.54 11.96
N ARG A 69 1.98 -13.61 12.82
CA ARG A 69 3.17 -14.45 12.60
C ARG A 69 2.92 -15.90 12.97
N GLY A 70 2.31 -16.65 12.07
CA GLY A 70 2.00 -18.08 12.23
C GLY A 70 3.16 -19.04 11.91
N LEU A 71 4.42 -18.67 12.22
CA LEU A 71 5.58 -19.55 11.95
C LEU A 71 5.78 -20.60 13.04
N TYR A 72 6.24 -21.80 12.64
CA TYR A 72 6.64 -22.87 13.56
C TYR A 72 7.93 -22.48 14.29
N GLN A 73 7.81 -21.93 15.48
CA GLN A 73 8.88 -21.28 16.25
C GLN A 73 10.08 -22.19 16.52
N LYS A 74 9.87 -23.50 16.78
CA LYS A 74 10.89 -24.48 17.15
C LYS A 74 11.63 -25.10 15.95
N GLN A 75 11.18 -24.82 14.72
CA GLN A 75 11.79 -25.36 13.49
C GLN A 75 12.95 -24.49 13.01
N LYS A 76 13.91 -25.10 12.32
CA LYS A 76 15.01 -24.40 11.70
C LYS A 76 14.53 -23.65 10.45
N LEU A 77 15.16 -22.51 10.19
CA LEU A 77 14.80 -21.62 9.11
C LEU A 77 14.77 -22.30 7.73
N LYS A 78 15.81 -23.03 7.36
CA LYS A 78 15.85 -23.75 6.07
C LYS A 78 14.79 -24.86 6.00
N GLU A 79 14.50 -25.52 7.10
CA GLU A 79 13.52 -26.59 7.14
C GLU A 79 12.11 -26.06 6.90
N ILE A 80 11.74 -24.94 7.55
CA ILE A 80 10.42 -24.35 7.40
C ILE A 80 10.20 -23.80 5.99
N LEU A 81 11.20 -23.13 5.40
CA LEU A 81 11.10 -22.62 4.04
C LEU A 81 10.96 -23.77 3.02
N ASN A 82 11.78 -24.80 3.13
CA ASN A 82 11.67 -25.99 2.28
C ASN A 82 10.31 -26.68 2.43
N TYR A 83 9.81 -26.81 3.65
CA TYR A 83 8.50 -27.39 3.93
C TYR A 83 7.38 -26.61 3.24
N PHE A 84 7.33 -25.28 3.40
CA PHE A 84 6.32 -24.46 2.75
C PHE A 84 6.45 -24.47 1.21
N GLY A 85 7.68 -24.48 0.68
CA GLY A 85 7.89 -24.66 -0.76
C GLY A 85 7.31 -25.96 -1.30
N MET A 86 7.57 -27.08 -0.62
CA MET A 86 7.02 -28.37 -1.02
C MET A 86 5.49 -28.44 -0.82
N LEU A 87 4.95 -27.83 0.23
CA LEU A 87 3.50 -27.74 0.46
C LEU A 87 2.79 -27.00 -0.67
N ARG A 88 3.48 -26.05 -1.31
CA ARG A 88 3.01 -25.28 -2.46
C ARG A 88 3.33 -25.96 -3.82
N GLY A 89 3.84 -27.18 -3.82
CA GLY A 89 4.01 -28.01 -5.02
C GLY A 89 5.42 -27.99 -5.61
N LEU A 90 6.39 -27.35 -4.99
CA LEU A 90 7.78 -27.45 -5.43
C LEU A 90 8.36 -28.84 -5.13
N SER A 91 9.22 -29.35 -6.00
CA SER A 91 10.06 -30.49 -5.66
C SER A 91 11.03 -30.16 -4.52
N SER A 92 11.48 -31.16 -3.77
CA SER A 92 12.46 -30.96 -2.69
C SER A 92 13.73 -30.25 -3.15
N LEU A 93 14.20 -30.56 -4.38
CA LEU A 93 15.36 -29.94 -4.97
C LEU A 93 15.13 -28.45 -5.27
N GLU A 94 14.00 -28.16 -5.90
CA GLU A 94 13.63 -26.79 -6.25
C GLU A 94 13.35 -25.94 -5.00
N ALA A 95 12.67 -26.49 -3.99
CA ALA A 95 12.43 -25.81 -2.72
C ALA A 95 13.77 -25.42 -2.05
N LYS A 96 14.75 -26.35 -1.98
CA LYS A 96 16.08 -26.07 -1.41
C LYS A 96 16.81 -24.99 -2.20
N LYS A 97 16.79 -25.05 -3.53
CA LYS A 97 17.44 -24.07 -4.40
C LYS A 97 16.86 -22.66 -4.19
N ARG A 98 15.54 -22.54 -4.25
CA ARG A 98 14.85 -21.24 -4.05
C ARG A 98 15.02 -20.72 -2.63
N THR A 99 14.95 -21.59 -1.63
CA THR A 99 15.25 -21.25 -0.23
C THR A 99 16.63 -20.59 -0.10
N SER A 100 17.65 -21.18 -0.70
CA SER A 100 19.02 -20.62 -0.62
C SER A 100 19.09 -19.25 -1.30
N ILE A 101 18.52 -19.08 -2.49
CA ILE A 101 18.47 -17.80 -3.22
C ILE A 101 17.80 -16.72 -2.38
N TRP A 102 16.62 -17.01 -1.82
CA TRP A 102 15.88 -16.05 -1.03
C TRP A 102 16.57 -15.68 0.29
N LEU A 103 17.21 -16.67 0.96
CA LEU A 103 17.97 -16.41 2.18
C LEU A 103 19.16 -15.48 1.91
N GLU A 104 19.90 -15.69 0.83
CA GLU A 104 21.01 -14.79 0.45
C GLU A 104 20.48 -13.39 0.16
N ARG A 105 19.39 -13.28 -0.60
CA ARG A 105 18.79 -11.98 -0.94
C ARG A 105 18.33 -11.16 0.26
N PHE A 106 17.91 -11.84 1.34
CA PHE A 106 17.50 -11.21 2.60
C PHE A 106 18.61 -11.14 3.65
N GLU A 107 19.87 -11.44 3.28
CA GLU A 107 21.02 -11.46 4.17
C GLU A 107 20.88 -12.43 5.36
N LEU A 108 20.16 -13.53 5.14
CA LEU A 108 19.88 -14.58 6.14
C LEU A 108 20.58 -15.90 5.85
N GLY A 109 21.50 -15.93 4.86
CA GLY A 109 22.15 -17.16 4.41
C GLY A 109 22.87 -17.93 5.52
N ASN A 110 23.56 -17.23 6.42
CA ASN A 110 24.26 -17.80 7.58
C ASN A 110 23.35 -18.17 8.75
N GLN A 111 22.06 -17.77 8.73
CA GLN A 111 21.07 -18.06 9.79
C GLN A 111 20.20 -19.29 9.51
N GLY A 112 20.41 -19.96 8.38
CA GLY A 112 19.55 -21.06 7.93
C GLY A 112 19.40 -22.26 8.87
N THR A 113 20.34 -22.46 9.80
CA THR A 113 20.33 -23.51 10.83
C THR A 113 19.73 -23.06 12.16
N ARG A 114 19.49 -21.77 12.34
CA ARG A 114 18.87 -21.23 13.56
C ARG A 114 17.38 -21.54 13.59
N LYS A 115 16.83 -21.67 14.80
CA LYS A 115 15.36 -21.77 14.98
C LYS A 115 14.70 -20.42 14.76
N VAL A 116 13.42 -20.45 14.34
CA VAL A 116 12.62 -19.24 14.10
C VAL A 116 12.48 -18.39 15.36
N GLU A 117 12.32 -19.00 16.54
CA GLU A 117 12.25 -18.30 17.84
C GLU A 117 13.48 -17.48 18.20
N GLU A 118 14.64 -17.81 17.62
CA GLU A 118 15.91 -17.11 17.85
C GLU A 118 16.08 -15.86 16.96
N LEU A 119 15.15 -15.64 16.01
CA LEU A 119 15.21 -14.53 15.07
C LEU A 119 14.50 -13.30 15.62
N SER A 120 15.00 -12.11 15.26
CA SER A 120 14.28 -10.86 15.53
C SER A 120 12.91 -10.85 14.86
N LYS A 121 11.99 -10.03 15.38
CA LYS A 121 10.67 -9.85 14.78
C LYS A 121 10.73 -9.43 13.31
N GLY A 122 11.68 -8.56 12.93
CA GLY A 122 11.88 -8.16 11.54
C GLY A 122 12.35 -9.33 10.66
N ASN A 123 13.27 -10.18 11.16
CA ASN A 123 13.69 -11.35 10.41
C ASN A 123 12.56 -12.38 10.27
N GLN A 124 11.72 -12.57 11.28
CA GLN A 124 10.52 -13.41 11.15
C GLN A 124 9.56 -12.88 10.09
N GLN A 125 9.39 -11.55 9.96
CA GLN A 125 8.61 -10.92 8.91
C GLN A 125 9.20 -11.20 7.51
N LYS A 126 10.53 -11.07 7.37
CA LYS A 126 11.23 -11.45 6.12
C LYS A 126 10.94 -12.91 5.72
N ILE A 127 10.97 -13.84 6.70
CA ILE A 127 10.69 -15.25 6.43
C ILE A 127 9.27 -15.48 5.93
N GLN A 128 8.28 -14.84 6.54
CA GLN A 128 6.90 -14.94 6.06
C GLN A 128 6.75 -14.36 4.66
N PHE A 129 7.43 -13.24 4.36
CA PHE A 129 7.42 -12.67 3.03
C PHE A 129 8.07 -13.62 2.01
N ILE A 130 9.20 -14.26 2.34
CA ILE A 130 9.81 -15.29 1.48
C ILE A 130 8.83 -16.45 1.24
N ILE A 131 8.14 -16.94 2.28
CA ILE A 131 7.15 -18.02 2.13
C ILE A 131 6.06 -17.64 1.15
N SER A 132 5.59 -16.39 1.15
CA SER A 132 4.55 -15.92 0.25
C SER A 132 4.99 -15.92 -1.23
N LEU A 133 6.30 -15.84 -1.49
CA LEU A 133 6.88 -15.75 -2.85
C LEU A 133 7.56 -17.04 -3.34
N LEU A 134 7.87 -17.97 -2.44
CA LEU A 134 8.77 -19.10 -2.70
C LEU A 134 8.36 -19.97 -3.88
N HIS A 135 7.06 -20.15 -4.09
CA HIS A 135 6.48 -20.95 -5.17
C HIS A 135 6.17 -20.15 -6.43
N ASP A 136 6.57 -18.86 -6.47
CA ASP A 136 6.40 -17.92 -7.59
C ASP A 136 4.93 -17.73 -8.02
N PRO A 137 4.05 -17.30 -7.11
CA PRO A 137 2.62 -17.15 -7.40
C PRO A 137 2.33 -16.04 -8.43
N ASP A 138 1.17 -16.11 -9.09
CA ASP A 138 0.70 -15.07 -10.02
C ASP A 138 -0.01 -13.93 -9.30
N LEU A 139 -0.67 -14.23 -8.17
CA LEU A 139 -1.28 -13.25 -7.28
C LEU A 139 -0.68 -13.35 -5.88
N ILE A 140 -0.15 -12.22 -5.40
CA ILE A 140 0.51 -12.08 -4.11
C ILE A 140 -0.35 -11.17 -3.24
N ILE A 141 -0.78 -11.66 -2.07
CA ILE A 141 -1.59 -10.91 -1.11
C ILE A 141 -0.79 -10.74 0.17
N LEU A 142 -0.57 -9.50 0.57
CA LEU A 142 0.29 -9.14 1.70
C LEU A 142 -0.51 -8.31 2.71
N ASP A 143 -0.71 -8.85 3.90
CA ASP A 143 -1.41 -8.14 4.98
C ASP A 143 -0.40 -7.45 5.90
N GLU A 144 -0.38 -6.10 5.87
CA GLU A 144 0.56 -5.23 6.61
C GLU A 144 2.05 -5.63 6.44
N PRO A 145 2.59 -5.75 5.20
CA PRO A 145 3.91 -6.35 4.96
C PRO A 145 5.08 -5.58 5.56
N PHE A 146 4.93 -4.28 5.80
CA PHE A 146 6.02 -3.41 6.27
C PHE A 146 6.09 -3.31 7.80
N THR A 147 5.12 -3.89 8.53
CA THR A 147 5.02 -3.80 9.97
C THR A 147 6.19 -4.50 10.67
N GLY A 148 6.88 -3.76 11.54
CA GLY A 148 8.00 -4.27 12.33
C GLY A 148 9.32 -4.43 11.57
N LEU A 149 9.42 -3.84 10.37
CA LEU A 149 10.65 -3.73 9.59
C LEU A 149 11.28 -2.35 9.76
N ASP A 150 12.60 -2.32 9.82
CA ASP A 150 13.37 -1.08 9.71
C ASP A 150 13.33 -0.52 8.27
N PRO A 151 13.74 0.74 8.05
CA PRO A 151 13.65 1.39 6.75
C PRO A 151 14.39 0.67 5.61
N LEU A 152 15.55 0.07 5.87
CA LEU A 152 16.33 -0.65 4.85
C LEU A 152 15.60 -1.92 4.40
N ASN A 153 15.05 -2.66 5.35
CA ASN A 153 14.27 -3.85 5.04
C ASN A 153 12.94 -3.52 4.35
N GLN A 154 12.31 -2.38 4.68
CA GLN A 154 11.15 -1.90 3.93
C GLN A 154 11.49 -1.56 2.48
N LEU A 155 12.66 -0.94 2.22
CA LEU A 155 13.13 -0.67 0.85
C LEU A 155 13.33 -1.97 0.06
N LEU A 156 14.00 -2.97 0.64
CA LEU A 156 14.19 -4.27 0.00
C LEU A 156 12.85 -4.93 -0.37
N LEU A 157 11.86 -4.92 0.53
CA LEU A 157 10.54 -5.46 0.22
C LEU A 157 9.87 -4.72 -0.95
N LYS A 158 9.97 -3.40 -0.99
CA LYS A 158 9.42 -2.57 -2.09
C LYS A 158 10.07 -2.91 -3.42
N GLU A 159 11.40 -3.03 -3.44
CA GLU A 159 12.16 -3.43 -4.64
C GLU A 159 11.68 -4.80 -5.15
N ILE A 160 11.53 -5.78 -4.25
CA ILE A 160 11.04 -7.11 -4.63
C ILE A 160 9.61 -7.04 -5.16
N MET A 161 8.72 -6.26 -4.53
CA MET A 161 7.36 -6.08 -5.03
C MET A 161 7.35 -5.47 -6.45
N GLN A 162 8.16 -4.45 -6.70
CA GLN A 162 8.29 -3.83 -8.03
C GLN A 162 8.87 -4.79 -9.07
N GLU A 163 9.86 -5.62 -8.70
CA GLU A 163 10.38 -6.66 -9.58
C GLU A 163 9.31 -7.67 -9.93
N LYS A 164 8.54 -8.15 -8.96
CA LYS A 164 7.44 -9.09 -9.20
C LYS A 164 6.35 -8.50 -10.08
N GLN A 165 6.03 -7.21 -9.91
CA GLN A 165 5.13 -6.49 -10.81
C GLN A 165 5.66 -6.45 -12.24
N LYS A 166 6.96 -6.12 -12.42
CA LYS A 166 7.61 -6.12 -13.76
C LYS A 166 7.62 -7.51 -14.42
N GLU A 167 7.63 -8.57 -13.62
CA GLU A 167 7.46 -9.96 -14.09
C GLU A 167 5.99 -10.28 -14.45
N GLY A 168 5.07 -9.32 -14.34
CA GLY A 168 3.64 -9.47 -14.64
C GLY A 168 2.80 -10.08 -13.52
N LYS A 169 3.36 -10.20 -12.30
CA LYS A 169 2.62 -10.66 -11.12
C LYS A 169 1.70 -9.55 -10.60
N THR A 170 0.56 -9.95 -10.07
CA THR A 170 -0.40 -9.04 -9.42
C THR A 170 -0.16 -9.04 -7.92
N ILE A 171 -0.15 -7.86 -7.31
CA ILE A 171 0.09 -7.71 -5.88
C ILE A 171 -1.05 -6.92 -5.25
N ILE A 172 -1.65 -7.46 -4.19
CA ILE A 172 -2.57 -6.74 -3.32
C ILE A 172 -1.90 -6.62 -1.96
N PHE A 173 -1.76 -5.43 -1.43
CA PHE A 173 -1.29 -5.31 -0.05
C PHE A 173 -2.16 -4.39 0.79
N SER A 174 -2.41 -4.80 2.02
CA SER A 174 -3.11 -3.97 2.99
C SER A 174 -2.11 -3.12 3.77
N THR A 175 -2.52 -1.91 4.10
CA THR A 175 -1.80 -1.08 5.06
C THR A 175 -2.69 0.05 5.60
N HIS A 176 -2.32 0.57 6.77
CA HIS A 176 -2.84 1.83 7.29
C HIS A 176 -1.90 3.02 7.01
N GLN A 177 -0.71 2.76 6.42
CA GLN A 177 0.30 3.77 6.09
C GLN A 177 0.11 4.27 4.65
N MET A 178 -0.52 5.42 4.48
CA MET A 178 -0.89 5.95 3.17
C MET A 178 0.31 6.29 2.30
N GLU A 179 1.42 6.76 2.89
CA GLU A 179 2.66 7.05 2.19
C GLU A 179 3.24 5.82 1.44
N GLN A 180 3.09 4.62 2.00
CA GLN A 180 3.56 3.39 1.35
C GLN A 180 2.80 3.12 0.06
N VAL A 181 1.50 3.39 0.08
CA VAL A 181 0.61 3.20 -1.06
C VAL A 181 0.87 4.24 -2.14
N GLU A 182 1.07 5.50 -1.77
CA GLU A 182 1.40 6.58 -2.71
C GLU A 182 2.68 6.29 -3.53
N ARG A 183 3.60 5.54 -2.94
CA ARG A 183 4.88 5.18 -3.58
C ARG A 183 4.84 3.90 -4.42
N LEU A 184 3.89 2.99 -4.14
CA LEU A 184 3.91 1.65 -4.72
C LEU A 184 2.72 1.36 -5.64
N CYS A 185 1.56 2.00 -5.39
CA CYS A 185 0.32 1.62 -6.05
C CYS A 185 -0.05 2.56 -7.18
N ASN A 186 -0.64 1.99 -8.21
CA ASN A 186 -1.35 2.75 -9.22
C ASN A 186 -2.85 2.85 -8.90
N ASN A 187 -3.41 1.78 -8.33
CA ASN A 187 -4.81 1.66 -7.96
C ASN A 187 -4.97 1.36 -6.48
N ILE A 188 -6.05 1.86 -5.89
CA ILE A 188 -6.32 1.72 -4.46
C ILE A 188 -7.78 1.46 -4.16
N CYS A 189 -8.00 0.86 -3.01
CA CYS A 189 -9.29 0.75 -2.35
C CYS A 189 -9.14 1.24 -0.90
N LEU A 190 -9.89 2.27 -0.54
CA LEU A 190 -9.92 2.81 0.82
C LEU A 190 -11.20 2.36 1.52
N ILE A 191 -11.02 1.68 2.66
CA ILE A 191 -12.14 1.16 3.46
C ILE A 191 -12.15 1.83 4.83
N ASP A 192 -13.33 2.17 5.31
CA ASP A 192 -13.57 2.56 6.70
C ASP A 192 -14.84 1.90 7.24
N LYS A 193 -14.77 1.36 8.47
CA LYS A 193 -15.90 0.69 9.16
C LYS A 193 -16.65 -0.32 8.29
N GLY A 194 -15.89 -1.10 7.52
CA GLY A 194 -16.41 -2.13 6.62
C GLY A 194 -17.02 -1.62 5.31
N LYS A 195 -16.96 -0.33 5.03
CA LYS A 195 -17.49 0.28 3.80
C LYS A 195 -16.39 0.75 2.88
N LEU A 196 -16.61 0.60 1.59
CA LEU A 196 -15.81 1.22 0.55
C LEU A 196 -16.02 2.74 0.56
N ILE A 197 -14.96 3.50 0.72
CA ILE A 197 -14.98 4.97 0.73
C ILE A 197 -14.54 5.52 -0.62
N ILE A 198 -13.40 5.03 -1.12
CA ILE A 198 -12.79 5.45 -2.38
C ILE A 198 -12.23 4.20 -3.07
N GLU A 199 -12.34 4.14 -4.40
CA GLU A 199 -11.71 3.14 -5.24
C GLU A 199 -11.29 3.76 -6.57
N GLY A 200 -10.18 3.30 -7.10
CA GLY A 200 -9.72 3.64 -8.45
C GLY A 200 -8.25 3.98 -8.53
N SER A 201 -7.88 4.59 -9.66
CA SER A 201 -6.50 5.04 -9.91
C SER A 201 -6.13 6.18 -8.95
N LEU A 202 -4.92 6.11 -8.41
CA LEU A 202 -4.41 7.13 -7.50
C LEU A 202 -4.38 8.52 -8.16
N ASP A 203 -4.05 8.57 -9.45
CA ASP A 203 -3.99 9.81 -10.22
C ASP A 203 -5.39 10.42 -10.41
N ASP A 204 -6.40 9.62 -10.71
CA ASP A 204 -7.78 10.10 -10.88
C ASP A 204 -8.39 10.54 -9.54
N ILE A 205 -8.09 9.81 -8.47
CA ILE A 205 -8.49 10.17 -7.11
C ILE A 205 -7.88 11.54 -6.75
N ARG A 206 -6.58 11.72 -6.98
CA ARG A 206 -5.90 12.99 -6.71
C ARG A 206 -6.45 14.12 -7.55
N LYS A 207 -6.66 13.92 -8.87
CA LYS A 207 -7.28 14.92 -9.75
C LYS A 207 -8.67 15.33 -9.28
N LYS A 208 -9.50 14.36 -8.89
CA LYS A 208 -10.86 14.61 -8.39
C LYS A 208 -10.87 15.42 -7.09
N HIS A 209 -9.85 15.24 -6.25
CA HIS A 209 -9.72 15.92 -4.97
C HIS A 209 -8.72 17.07 -5.00
N SER A 210 -8.03 17.30 -6.13
CA SER A 210 -7.21 18.48 -6.30
C SER A 210 -8.11 19.70 -6.25
N SER A 211 -7.91 20.53 -5.25
CA SER A 211 -8.34 21.92 -5.28
C SER A 211 -7.25 22.69 -6.03
N ASP A 212 -7.59 23.88 -6.56
CA ASP A 212 -6.60 24.82 -7.10
C ASP A 212 -5.68 25.37 -5.97
N SER A 213 -5.27 24.47 -5.08
CA SER A 213 -4.38 24.77 -3.96
C SER A 213 -2.95 24.91 -4.46
N VAL A 214 -2.33 26.00 -4.10
CA VAL A 214 -0.97 26.30 -4.48
C VAL A 214 -0.08 26.56 -3.28
N GLU A 215 1.20 26.35 -3.44
CA GLU A 215 2.25 26.85 -2.57
C GLU A 215 3.23 27.69 -3.38
N LEU A 216 3.38 28.93 -2.95
CA LEU A 216 4.35 29.87 -3.47
C LEU A 216 5.42 30.12 -2.40
N ARG A 217 6.70 30.02 -2.77
CA ARG A 217 7.82 30.52 -1.96
C ARG A 217 8.48 31.66 -2.70
N PHE A 218 8.79 32.72 -1.97
CA PHE A 218 9.31 33.95 -2.56
C PHE A 218 10.36 34.60 -1.65
N ARG A 219 11.08 35.54 -2.22
CA ARG A 219 11.99 36.44 -1.53
C ARG A 219 11.57 37.87 -1.81
N GLY A 220 11.46 38.68 -0.77
CA GLY A 220 10.98 40.04 -0.85
C GLY A 220 9.80 40.29 0.04
N ASP A 221 9.18 41.43 -0.06
CA ASP A 221 7.98 41.80 0.70
C ASP A 221 6.76 41.75 -0.23
N LEU A 222 5.88 40.80 0.03
CA LEU A 222 4.69 40.55 -0.78
C LEU A 222 3.46 41.07 -0.04
N ASP A 223 2.70 41.96 -0.69
CA ASP A 223 1.49 42.55 -0.10
C ASP A 223 0.40 41.54 0.20
N LYS A 224 0.08 41.37 1.50
CA LYS A 224 -0.94 40.43 1.99
C LYS A 224 -2.34 40.74 1.44
N GLU A 225 -2.70 42.02 1.30
CA GLU A 225 -4.00 42.41 0.79
C GLU A 225 -4.11 42.10 -0.72
N GLY A 226 -3.04 42.30 -1.45
CA GLY A 226 -2.93 41.93 -2.87
C GLY A 226 -3.08 40.43 -3.05
N VAL A 227 -2.37 39.62 -2.25
CA VAL A 227 -2.45 38.16 -2.29
C VAL A 227 -3.85 37.67 -1.94
N SER A 228 -4.50 38.24 -0.92
CA SER A 228 -5.80 37.76 -0.45
C SER A 228 -6.90 37.82 -1.53
N LYS A 229 -6.74 38.66 -2.55
CA LYS A 229 -7.70 38.75 -3.69
C LYS A 229 -7.66 37.54 -4.62
N TYR A 230 -6.63 36.73 -4.54
CA TYR A 230 -6.43 35.53 -5.37
C TYR A 230 -6.80 34.24 -4.65
N PHE A 231 -7.03 34.27 -3.34
CA PHE A 231 -7.26 33.07 -2.53
C PHE A 231 -8.60 33.09 -1.81
N SER A 232 -9.22 31.90 -1.68
CA SER A 232 -10.38 31.70 -0.79
C SER A 232 -9.97 31.26 0.60
N GLU A 233 -8.88 30.48 0.69
CA GLU A 233 -8.26 30.04 1.93
C GLU A 233 -6.80 30.39 1.84
N LEU A 234 -6.27 31.18 2.77
CA LEU A 234 -4.92 31.73 2.70
C LEU A 234 -4.16 31.46 4.00
N GLU A 235 -3.04 30.77 3.86
CA GLU A 235 -1.99 30.72 4.86
C GLU A 235 -0.81 31.56 4.37
N TYR A 236 -0.37 32.52 5.18
CA TYR A 236 0.69 33.45 4.84
C TYR A 236 1.80 33.40 5.89
N THR A 237 3.04 33.25 5.43
CA THR A 237 4.26 33.37 6.24
C THR A 237 5.19 34.42 5.60
N ASP A 238 6.28 34.77 6.27
CA ASP A 238 7.22 35.79 5.75
C ASP A 238 7.81 35.44 4.38
N ASN A 239 7.92 34.14 4.03
CA ASN A 239 8.58 33.64 2.82
C ASN A 239 7.70 32.74 1.96
N SER A 240 6.44 32.48 2.38
CA SER A 240 5.55 31.59 1.62
C SER A 240 4.09 31.98 1.77
N VAL A 241 3.36 31.63 0.71
CA VAL A 241 1.90 31.72 0.63
C VAL A 241 1.37 30.36 0.21
N SER A 242 0.36 29.87 0.91
CA SER A 242 -0.36 28.68 0.46
C SER A 242 -1.87 28.83 0.64
N GLY A 243 -2.64 28.15 -0.21
CA GLY A 243 -4.09 28.23 -0.16
C GLY A 243 -4.75 27.82 -1.47
N ILE A 244 -6.06 28.03 -1.54
CA ILE A 244 -6.89 27.70 -2.70
C ILE A 244 -7.02 28.96 -3.57
N LEU A 245 -6.54 28.90 -4.84
CA LEU A 245 -6.68 29.97 -5.79
C LEU A 245 -8.12 30.09 -6.29
N ASN A 246 -8.62 31.34 -6.31
CA ASN A 246 -9.93 31.70 -6.89
C ASN A 246 -9.82 32.09 -8.37
N LYS A 247 -8.60 32.24 -8.88
CA LYS A 247 -8.27 32.72 -10.23
C LYS A 247 -7.27 31.81 -10.92
N ASN A 248 -7.06 32.07 -12.21
CA ASN A 248 -6.10 31.31 -13.00
C ASN A 248 -4.68 31.38 -12.39
N PRO A 249 -4.00 30.25 -12.17
CA PRO A 249 -2.64 30.22 -11.64
C PRO A 249 -1.64 31.09 -12.39
N ASN A 250 -1.77 31.19 -13.73
CA ASN A 250 -0.88 32.02 -14.53
C ASN A 250 -1.08 33.54 -14.31
N GLU A 251 -2.32 33.95 -14.03
CA GLU A 251 -2.62 35.37 -13.69
C GLU A 251 -1.99 35.72 -12.34
N PHE A 252 -2.15 34.86 -11.35
CA PHE A 252 -1.52 35.03 -10.04
C PHE A 252 0.01 35.07 -10.14
N LEU A 253 0.60 34.10 -10.85
CA LEU A 253 2.06 34.01 -11.01
C LEU A 253 2.63 35.23 -11.76
N GLY A 254 1.93 35.70 -12.76
CA GLY A 254 2.31 36.93 -13.49
C GLY A 254 2.35 38.17 -12.57
N TRP A 255 1.34 38.32 -11.71
CA TRP A 255 1.29 39.41 -10.74
C TRP A 255 2.42 39.26 -9.68
N VAL A 256 2.61 38.07 -9.12
CA VAL A 256 3.64 37.83 -8.11
C VAL A 256 5.05 38.10 -8.63
N ASN A 257 5.36 37.69 -9.87
CA ASN A 257 6.65 37.94 -10.51
C ASN A 257 6.95 39.44 -10.70
N SER A 258 5.93 40.28 -10.74
CA SER A 258 6.12 41.74 -10.78
C SER A 258 6.39 42.36 -9.42
N CYS A 259 6.15 41.65 -8.32
CA CYS A 259 6.25 42.16 -6.96
C CYS A 259 7.48 41.63 -6.19
N VAL A 260 7.83 40.35 -6.40
CA VAL A 260 8.88 39.65 -5.63
C VAL A 260 9.63 38.63 -6.47
N ASP A 261 10.78 38.18 -5.96
CA ASP A 261 11.51 37.05 -6.56
C ASP A 261 10.84 35.72 -6.21
N VAL A 262 10.26 35.05 -7.19
CA VAL A 262 9.63 33.72 -7.02
C VAL A 262 10.72 32.65 -6.91
N LEU A 263 10.77 31.95 -5.79
CA LEU A 263 11.69 30.84 -5.56
C LEU A 263 11.10 29.49 -5.98
N SER A 264 9.81 29.29 -5.74
CA SER A 264 9.06 28.12 -6.22
C SER A 264 7.57 28.41 -6.28
N PHE A 265 6.90 27.84 -7.28
CA PHE A 265 5.45 27.82 -7.39
C PHE A 265 4.99 26.41 -7.71
N GLN A 266 4.16 25.83 -6.87
CA GLN A 266 3.72 24.44 -7.00
C GLN A 266 2.21 24.35 -6.78
N LEU A 267 1.55 23.59 -7.64
CA LEU A 267 0.18 23.12 -7.36
C LEU A 267 0.25 22.05 -6.28
N LYS A 268 -0.44 22.25 -5.17
CA LYS A 268 -0.53 21.25 -4.11
C LYS A 268 -1.48 20.13 -4.54
N VAL A 269 -0.92 18.96 -4.75
CA VAL A 269 -1.70 17.75 -4.92
C VAL A 269 -1.99 17.19 -3.53
N PRO A 270 -3.26 16.98 -3.13
CA PRO A 270 -3.56 16.47 -1.80
C PRO A 270 -2.97 15.06 -1.60
N THR A 271 -2.46 14.81 -0.39
CA THR A 271 -2.04 13.48 0.01
C THR A 271 -3.25 12.57 0.20
N LEU A 272 -3.05 11.26 0.11
CA LEU A 272 -4.12 10.31 0.42
C LEU A 272 -4.68 10.50 1.84
N GLU A 273 -3.86 10.91 2.78
CA GLU A 273 -4.28 11.19 4.15
C GLU A 273 -5.25 12.39 4.21
N GLN A 274 -4.94 13.46 3.50
CA GLN A 274 -5.83 14.64 3.41
C GLN A 274 -7.16 14.26 2.74
N ILE A 275 -7.11 13.48 1.67
CA ILE A 275 -8.30 12.98 0.98
C ILE A 275 -9.14 12.11 1.93
N PHE A 276 -8.52 11.19 2.66
CA PHE A 276 -9.19 10.34 3.65
C PHE A 276 -9.90 11.16 4.73
N LEU A 277 -9.20 12.11 5.34
CA LEU A 277 -9.76 12.96 6.39
C LEU A 277 -10.97 13.76 5.89
N LYS A 278 -10.90 14.27 4.64
CA LYS A 278 -12.00 14.98 4.00
C LYS A 278 -13.23 14.08 3.79
N GLU A 279 -13.02 12.88 3.22
CA GLU A 279 -14.11 11.93 2.91
C GLU A 279 -14.77 11.33 4.17
N VAL A 280 -13.99 11.04 5.20
CA VAL A 280 -14.51 10.50 6.46
C VAL A 280 -15.06 11.61 7.36
N GLY A 281 -14.44 12.79 7.35
CA GLY A 281 -14.88 13.95 8.13
C GLY A 281 -16.20 14.55 7.65
N GLN A 282 -16.52 14.50 6.36
CA GLN A 282 -17.79 14.96 5.79
C GLN A 282 -18.99 14.03 6.07
N LYS A 283 -18.73 12.82 6.57
CA LYS A 283 -19.77 11.82 6.91
C LYS A 283 -20.10 11.77 8.41
N LYS A 284 -19.61 12.71 9.20
CA LYS A 284 -20.05 12.97 10.57
C LYS A 284 -21.06 14.10 10.59
#